data_82040841a246604c6ab3dec6c33779f3
#
_entry.id   82040841a246604c6ab3dec6c33779f3
#
_cell.length_a   1.000
_cell.length_b   1.000
_cell.length_c   1.000
_cell.angle_alpha   90.00
_cell.angle_beta   90.00
_cell.angle_gamma   90.00
#
_symmetry.space_group_name_H-M   'P 1'
#
loop_
_entity.id
_entity.type
_entity.pdbx_description
1 polymer ?
#
loop_
_entity_poly.entity_id
_entity_poly.type
_entity_poly.pdbx_seq_one_letter_code
_entity_poly.pdbx_strand_id
1 'polypeptide(L)'
;MYYNRNAQGKSLPAHFIMAFLTEKARSAVATTQSGGYINPTKLESGGSVRFALLEEEPLCFYEAWGESGDGKLKPLRFADNPSQDDVEAEMGEEFTRRLNRDGTGVEPAKFGVAVPVFDHESQEVKIFQATQKSIIGELDKISQMEDYSDLLAWDFVLSRDGAAKLTKYSLRAVPRKKGTNALIEATYQEQKDNGFDIKELMKGGNPFSPGE
;
A
#
# COMPACT_ATOMS: atom_id res chain seq x y z
N MET A 1 -7.27 0.98 52.16
CA MET A 1 -6.97 2.33 51.73
C MET A 1 -5.54 2.64 52.13
N TYR A 2 -4.56 2.36 51.29
CA TYR A 2 -3.15 2.71 51.56
C TYR A 2 -2.63 3.55 50.39
N TYR A 3 -2.50 4.82 50.63
CA TYR A 3 -1.77 5.75 49.75
C TYR A 3 -0.27 5.61 50.00
N ASN A 4 0.46 5.12 49.01
CA ASN A 4 1.90 5.16 49.04
C ASN A 4 2.35 6.48 48.42
N ARG A 5 2.62 7.49 49.23
CA ARG A 5 3.31 8.71 48.83
C ARG A 5 4.78 8.54 49.18
N ASN A 6 5.66 8.54 48.14
CA ASN A 6 7.07 8.70 48.44
C ASN A 6 7.35 10.16 48.77
N ALA A 7 8.32 10.37 49.65
CA ALA A 7 8.60 11.57 50.44
C ALA A 7 8.99 12.83 49.66
N GLN A 8 8.80 12.92 48.33
CA GLN A 8 9.20 14.08 47.49
C GLN A 8 8.16 14.59 46.52
N GLY A 9 6.93 14.13 46.52
CA GLY A 9 5.83 14.76 45.77
C GLY A 9 5.99 14.91 44.24
N LYS A 10 6.95 14.22 43.62
CA LYS A 10 7.15 14.26 42.16
C LYS A 10 6.46 13.07 41.51
N SER A 11 5.52 13.35 40.61
CA SER A 11 4.96 12.33 39.71
C SER A 11 6.10 11.70 38.91
N LEU A 12 6.17 10.36 38.96
CA LEU A 12 7.09 9.63 38.07
C LEU A 12 6.73 9.95 36.61
N PRO A 13 7.71 10.27 35.76
CA PRO A 13 7.44 10.53 34.37
C PRO A 13 6.92 9.24 33.72
N ALA A 14 5.90 9.40 32.85
CA ALA A 14 5.43 8.35 31.97
C ALA A 14 6.64 7.66 31.33
N HIS A 15 6.61 6.34 31.23
CA HIS A 15 7.63 5.54 30.56
C HIS A 15 8.02 6.18 29.23
N PHE A 16 9.14 6.87 29.22
CA PHE A 16 9.81 7.28 28.00
C PHE A 16 10.35 6.00 27.38
N ILE A 17 9.68 5.52 26.35
CA ILE A 17 10.28 4.51 25.46
C ILE A 17 11.46 5.24 24.80
N MET A 18 12.67 4.98 25.26
CA MET A 18 13.87 5.47 24.58
C MET A 18 13.93 4.83 23.21
N ALA A 19 13.53 5.61 22.19
CA ALA A 19 13.71 5.18 20.83
C ALA A 19 15.21 5.13 20.54
N PHE A 20 15.71 3.99 20.08
CA PHE A 20 17.14 3.78 19.75
C PHE A 20 17.69 4.82 18.77
N LEU A 21 16.85 5.31 17.85
CA LEU A 21 17.20 6.34 16.89
C LEU A 21 16.50 7.66 17.23
N THR A 22 17.21 8.78 17.03
CA THR A 22 16.59 10.11 17.05
C THR A 22 15.61 10.24 15.88
N GLU A 23 14.65 11.15 15.98
CA GLU A 23 13.66 11.39 14.94
C GLU A 23 14.31 11.75 13.59
N LYS A 24 15.38 12.55 13.61
CA LYS A 24 16.20 12.90 12.44
C LYS A 24 16.92 11.67 11.83
N ALA A 25 17.44 10.77 12.67
CA ALA A 25 18.08 9.54 12.20
C ALA A 25 17.04 8.54 11.66
N ARG A 26 15.84 8.51 12.25
CA ARG A 26 14.72 7.71 11.78
C ARG A 26 14.22 8.19 10.42
N SER A 27 14.10 9.51 10.22
CA SER A 27 13.76 10.11 8.93
C SER A 27 14.83 9.85 7.85
N ALA A 28 16.09 9.78 8.23
CA ALA A 28 17.18 9.47 7.30
C ALA A 28 17.25 8.00 6.89
N VAL A 29 16.71 7.09 7.73
CA VAL A 29 16.61 5.65 7.46
C VAL A 29 15.27 5.29 6.83
N ALA A 30 14.25 6.13 7.01
CA ALA A 30 12.95 5.96 6.38
C ALA A 30 13.10 6.10 4.86
N THR A 31 12.87 5.02 4.15
CA THR A 31 12.78 5.04 2.70
C THR A 31 11.54 5.84 2.34
N THR A 32 11.73 7.09 1.97
CA THR A 32 10.64 7.95 1.50
C THR A 32 10.06 7.33 0.23
N GLN A 33 8.98 6.58 0.35
CA GLN A 33 8.13 6.28 -0.79
C GLN A 33 7.47 7.61 -1.17
N SER A 34 8.16 8.41 -1.98
CA SER A 34 7.62 9.65 -2.53
C SER A 34 6.53 9.29 -3.54
N GLY A 35 5.31 9.76 -3.29
CA GLY A 35 4.15 9.54 -4.14
C GLY A 35 3.01 8.87 -3.39
N GLY A 36 1.79 9.05 -3.85
CA GLY A 36 0.55 8.54 -3.24
C GLY A 36 0.38 7.01 -3.22
N TYR A 37 1.48 6.22 -3.34
CA TYR A 37 1.41 4.76 -3.44
C TYR A 37 2.33 4.05 -2.47
N ILE A 38 1.83 2.96 -1.87
CA ILE A 38 2.62 1.92 -1.22
C ILE A 38 2.78 0.76 -2.21
N ASN A 39 3.95 0.66 -2.81
CA ASN A 39 4.28 -0.42 -3.74
C ASN A 39 5.28 -1.38 -3.09
N PRO A 40 4.93 -2.67 -2.89
CA PRO A 40 5.81 -3.65 -2.25
C PRO A 40 7.20 -3.76 -2.89
N THR A 41 7.29 -3.59 -4.21
CA THR A 41 8.58 -3.70 -4.92
C THR A 41 9.54 -2.56 -4.62
N LYS A 42 9.03 -1.44 -4.14
CA LYS A 42 9.80 -0.25 -3.77
C LYS A 42 10.33 -0.29 -2.33
N LEU A 43 9.83 -1.20 -1.49
CA LEU A 43 10.42 -1.41 -0.16
C LEU A 43 11.85 -1.94 -0.31
N GLU A 44 12.76 -1.42 0.51
CA GLU A 44 14.11 -1.97 0.61
C GLU A 44 14.12 -3.33 1.31
N SER A 45 15.17 -4.11 1.11
CA SER A 45 15.37 -5.35 1.87
C SER A 45 15.55 -5.05 3.35
N GLY A 46 14.79 -5.73 4.22
CA GLY A 46 14.71 -5.45 5.64
C GLY A 46 13.76 -4.29 5.98
N GLY A 47 13.19 -3.62 4.98
CA GLY A 47 12.24 -2.54 5.18
C GLY A 47 10.82 -3.03 5.48
N SER A 48 10.05 -2.17 6.14
CA SER A 48 8.62 -2.41 6.39
C SER A 48 7.83 -1.11 6.35
N VAL A 49 6.56 -1.23 6.05
CA VAL A 49 5.59 -0.14 6.12
C VAL A 49 4.39 -0.57 6.96
N ARG A 50 3.87 0.34 7.79
CA ARG A 50 2.67 0.13 8.59
C ARG A 50 1.56 1.03 8.08
N PHE A 51 0.42 0.45 7.77
CA PHE A 51 -0.75 1.16 7.26
C PHE A 51 -2.05 0.62 7.83
N ALA A 52 -3.11 1.41 7.73
CA ALA A 52 -4.48 1.02 8.01
C ALA A 52 -5.28 0.97 6.70
N LEU A 53 -6.12 -0.03 6.51
CA LEU A 53 -7.09 -0.04 5.41
C LEU A 53 -8.14 1.03 5.65
N LEU A 54 -8.61 1.69 4.58
CA LEU A 54 -9.64 2.71 4.59
C LEU A 54 -10.94 2.25 3.94
N GLU A 55 -10.88 1.15 3.18
CA GLU A 55 -12.02 0.47 2.58
C GLU A 55 -11.86 -1.04 2.75
N GLU A 56 -12.98 -1.75 2.89
CA GLU A 56 -13.01 -3.21 3.06
C GLU A 56 -12.79 -3.93 1.73
N GLU A 57 -13.35 -3.38 0.65
CA GLU A 57 -13.29 -3.98 -0.67
C GLU A 57 -12.17 -3.34 -1.50
N PRO A 58 -11.16 -4.11 -1.90
CA PRO A 58 -10.13 -3.61 -2.80
C PRO A 58 -10.68 -3.49 -4.23
N LEU A 59 -10.16 -2.53 -4.98
CA LEU A 59 -10.29 -2.50 -6.43
C LEU A 59 -9.45 -3.65 -7.01
N CYS A 60 -10.12 -4.62 -7.63
CA CYS A 60 -9.50 -5.75 -8.30
C CYS A 60 -9.36 -5.46 -9.80
N PHE A 61 -8.22 -5.82 -10.39
CA PHE A 61 -7.97 -5.59 -11.80
C PHE A 61 -6.92 -6.58 -12.35
N TYR A 62 -6.85 -6.64 -13.67
CA TYR A 62 -5.71 -7.22 -14.37
C TYR A 62 -4.92 -6.10 -15.03
N GLU A 63 -3.59 -6.10 -14.91
CA GLU A 63 -2.75 -5.09 -15.53
C GLU A 63 -1.80 -5.67 -16.56
N ALA A 64 -1.73 -5.04 -17.72
CA ALA A 64 -0.77 -5.31 -18.78
C ALA A 64 0.14 -4.09 -18.96
N TRP A 65 1.45 -4.31 -18.94
CA TRP A 65 2.43 -3.24 -19.06
C TRP A 65 2.96 -3.09 -20.48
N GLY A 66 3.20 -1.85 -20.86
CA GLY A 66 3.84 -1.53 -22.11
C GLY A 66 4.36 -0.10 -22.13
N GLU A 67 5.04 0.24 -23.21
CA GLU A 67 5.60 1.56 -23.49
C GLU A 67 4.67 2.28 -24.47
N SER A 68 4.19 3.45 -24.10
CA SER A 68 3.39 4.33 -24.97
C SER A 68 4.30 5.09 -25.94
N GLY A 69 3.73 5.67 -26.99
CA GLY A 69 4.47 6.41 -28.03
C GLY A 69 5.33 7.56 -27.51
N ASP A 70 5.07 8.05 -26.30
CA ASP A 70 5.89 9.03 -25.59
C ASP A 70 7.08 8.42 -24.81
N GLY A 71 7.33 7.12 -24.97
CA GLY A 71 8.43 6.39 -24.30
C GLY A 71 8.19 6.09 -22.81
N LYS A 72 6.99 6.31 -22.31
CA LYS A 72 6.68 6.04 -20.90
C LYS A 72 6.07 4.66 -20.71
N LEU A 73 6.58 3.95 -19.71
CA LEU A 73 5.97 2.71 -19.23
C LEU A 73 4.67 3.02 -18.50
N LYS A 74 3.57 2.48 -19.02
CA LYS A 74 2.23 2.61 -18.42
C LYS A 74 1.55 1.25 -18.28
N PRO A 75 0.75 1.03 -17.22
CA PRO A 75 -0.14 -0.11 -17.13
C PRO A 75 -1.48 0.21 -17.79
N LEU A 76 -2.01 -0.73 -18.56
CA LEU A 76 -3.44 -0.81 -18.89
C LEU A 76 -4.12 -1.74 -17.89
N ARG A 77 -5.29 -1.37 -17.41
CA ARG A 77 -6.03 -2.13 -16.42
C ARG A 77 -7.40 -2.55 -16.96
N PHE A 78 -7.74 -3.80 -16.69
CA PHE A 78 -8.96 -4.46 -17.14
C PHE A 78 -9.69 -5.05 -15.92
N ALA A 79 -11.02 -5.00 -15.93
CA ALA A 79 -11.83 -5.61 -14.87
C ALA A 79 -11.71 -7.14 -14.88
N ASP A 80 -11.68 -7.72 -16.09
CA ASP A 80 -11.54 -9.15 -16.32
C ASP A 80 -10.16 -9.49 -16.90
N ASN A 81 -9.80 -10.77 -16.87
CA ASN A 81 -8.53 -11.24 -17.45
C ASN A 81 -8.55 -11.06 -18.97
N PRO A 82 -7.82 -10.09 -19.52
CA PRO A 82 -7.88 -9.78 -20.95
C PRO A 82 -7.16 -10.85 -21.78
N SER A 83 -7.66 -11.12 -22.96
CA SER A 83 -6.91 -11.79 -24.00
C SER A 83 -5.78 -10.88 -24.54
N GLN A 84 -4.89 -11.43 -25.33
CA GLN A 84 -3.86 -10.61 -25.99
C GLN A 84 -4.48 -9.61 -26.97
N ASP A 85 -5.52 -10.02 -27.69
CA ASP A 85 -6.23 -9.19 -28.65
C ASP A 85 -6.95 -8.02 -27.94
N ASP A 86 -7.54 -8.25 -26.77
CA ASP A 86 -8.18 -7.20 -25.96
C ASP A 86 -7.15 -6.14 -25.53
N VAL A 87 -5.98 -6.59 -25.11
CA VAL A 87 -4.91 -5.68 -24.70
C VAL A 87 -4.39 -4.87 -25.88
N GLU A 88 -4.18 -5.51 -27.05
CA GLU A 88 -3.72 -4.84 -28.27
C GLU A 88 -4.76 -3.85 -28.80
N ALA A 89 -6.04 -4.18 -28.72
CA ALA A 89 -7.12 -3.29 -29.12
C ALA A 89 -7.20 -2.00 -28.26
N GLU A 90 -6.98 -2.14 -26.93
CA GLU A 90 -6.99 -0.99 -26.01
C GLU A 90 -5.72 -0.14 -26.12
N MET A 91 -4.60 -0.76 -26.48
CA MET A 91 -3.30 -0.08 -26.59
C MET A 91 -3.18 0.85 -27.79
N GLY A 92 -3.83 0.52 -28.88
CA GLY A 92 -3.62 1.20 -30.16
C GLY A 92 -2.24 0.93 -30.79
N GLU A 93 -1.99 1.53 -31.96
CA GLU A 93 -0.79 1.26 -32.77
C GLU A 93 0.52 1.81 -32.16
N GLU A 94 0.43 2.77 -31.26
CA GLU A 94 1.61 3.44 -30.66
C GLU A 94 2.11 2.79 -29.38
N PHE A 95 1.57 1.65 -29.00
CA PHE A 95 1.92 1.00 -27.73
C PHE A 95 2.71 -0.28 -27.95
N THR A 96 3.87 -0.39 -27.30
CA THR A 96 4.70 -1.59 -27.35
C THR A 96 4.56 -2.42 -26.05
N ARG A 97 4.03 -3.65 -26.18
CA ARG A 97 3.91 -4.57 -25.04
C ARG A 97 5.25 -4.86 -24.41
N ARG A 98 5.25 -4.85 -23.06
CA ARG A 98 6.41 -5.31 -22.30
C ARG A 98 6.64 -6.80 -22.52
N LEU A 99 7.89 -7.17 -22.78
CA LEU A 99 8.29 -8.57 -22.92
C LEU A 99 8.42 -9.23 -21.53
N ASN A 100 8.19 -10.53 -21.50
CA ASN A 100 8.51 -11.36 -20.36
C ASN A 100 10.04 -11.35 -20.09
N ARG A 101 10.44 -11.91 -18.95
CA ARG A 101 11.83 -11.81 -18.46
C ARG A 101 12.86 -12.46 -19.39
N ASP A 102 12.50 -13.48 -20.14
CA ASP A 102 13.36 -14.20 -21.07
C ASP A 102 13.30 -13.65 -22.51
N GLY A 103 12.45 -12.65 -22.76
CA GLY A 103 12.30 -12.00 -24.05
C GLY A 103 11.61 -12.87 -25.12
N THR A 104 11.05 -14.01 -24.75
CA THR A 104 10.46 -14.98 -25.71
C THR A 104 9.02 -14.66 -26.10
N GLY A 105 8.38 -13.74 -25.39
CA GLY A 105 7.00 -13.32 -25.64
C GLY A 105 6.58 -12.12 -24.79
N VAL A 106 5.35 -11.67 -24.97
CA VAL A 106 4.80 -10.57 -24.18
C VAL A 106 4.53 -11.00 -22.74
N GLU A 107 4.73 -10.08 -21.80
CA GLU A 107 4.40 -10.35 -20.40
C GLU A 107 2.87 -10.51 -20.28
N PRO A 108 2.38 -11.62 -19.68
CA PRO A 108 0.92 -11.79 -19.49
C PRO A 108 0.37 -10.75 -18.53
N ALA A 109 -0.91 -10.43 -18.69
CA ALA A 109 -1.60 -9.58 -17.73
C ALA A 109 -1.56 -10.21 -16.33
N LYS A 110 -1.37 -9.38 -15.31
CA LYS A 110 -1.25 -9.80 -13.91
C LYS A 110 -2.45 -9.35 -13.12
N PHE A 111 -3.04 -10.28 -12.38
CA PHE A 111 -4.03 -9.90 -11.37
C PHE A 111 -3.39 -9.02 -10.29
N GLY A 112 -4.07 -7.96 -9.94
CA GLY A 112 -3.65 -7.01 -8.92
C GLY A 112 -4.82 -6.51 -8.10
N VAL A 113 -4.50 -5.95 -6.94
CA VAL A 113 -5.44 -5.27 -6.06
C VAL A 113 -4.91 -3.89 -5.71
N ALA A 114 -5.81 -2.94 -5.55
CA ALA A 114 -5.50 -1.62 -5.02
C ALA A 114 -6.56 -1.24 -3.98
N VAL A 115 -6.13 -0.65 -2.86
CA VAL A 115 -7.01 -0.20 -1.79
C VAL A 115 -6.46 1.09 -1.19
N PRO A 116 -7.32 2.08 -0.84
CA PRO A 116 -6.86 3.25 -0.13
C PRO A 116 -6.44 2.87 1.29
N VAL A 117 -5.34 3.41 1.74
CA VAL A 117 -4.75 3.14 3.06
C VAL A 117 -4.26 4.42 3.71
N PHE A 118 -4.26 4.45 5.03
CA PHE A 118 -3.57 5.47 5.80
C PHE A 118 -2.16 4.97 6.15
N ASP A 119 -1.16 5.68 5.68
CA ASP A 119 0.23 5.41 6.02
C ASP A 119 0.58 6.05 7.36
N HIS A 120 0.95 5.24 8.35
CA HIS A 120 1.26 5.74 9.69
C HIS A 120 2.56 6.53 9.79
N GLU A 121 3.45 6.44 8.80
CA GLU A 121 4.72 7.16 8.79
C GLU A 121 4.53 8.57 8.26
N SER A 122 3.96 8.72 7.06
CA SER A 122 3.69 10.04 6.47
C SER A 122 2.42 10.70 7.00
N GLN A 123 1.52 9.94 7.64
CA GLN A 123 0.19 10.37 8.08
C GLN A 123 -0.71 10.86 6.93
N GLU A 124 -0.58 10.22 5.78
CA GLU A 124 -1.30 10.56 4.55
C GLU A 124 -2.10 9.38 4.04
N VAL A 125 -3.12 9.67 3.23
CA VAL A 125 -3.80 8.66 2.42
C VAL A 125 -2.90 8.28 1.26
N LYS A 126 -2.71 6.97 1.10
CA LYS A 126 -1.99 6.38 -0.03
C LYS A 126 -2.79 5.25 -0.64
N ILE A 127 -2.38 4.79 -1.80
CA ILE A 127 -2.92 3.59 -2.43
C ILE A 127 -1.94 2.45 -2.23
N PHE A 128 -2.35 1.44 -1.48
CA PHE A 128 -1.64 0.17 -1.45
C PHE A 128 -1.99 -0.61 -2.70
N GLN A 129 -0.99 -0.88 -3.55
CA GLN A 129 -1.17 -1.65 -4.77
C GLN A 129 -0.23 -2.85 -4.77
N ALA A 130 -0.77 -4.04 -4.99
CA ALA A 130 -0.01 -5.28 -5.04
C ALA A 130 -0.46 -6.19 -6.20
N THR A 131 0.53 -6.79 -6.87
CA THR A 131 0.35 -7.87 -7.85
C THR A 131 1.07 -9.15 -7.42
N GLN A 132 1.71 -9.11 -6.26
CA GLN A 132 2.40 -10.26 -5.67
C GLN A 132 1.37 -11.23 -5.06
N LYS A 133 1.25 -12.40 -5.65
CA LYS A 133 0.29 -13.44 -5.22
C LYS A 133 0.44 -13.79 -3.72
N SER A 134 1.68 -13.77 -3.19
CA SER A 134 1.93 -14.04 -1.77
C SER A 134 1.31 -12.99 -0.85
N ILE A 135 1.36 -11.70 -1.23
CA ILE A 135 0.78 -10.61 -0.44
C ILE A 135 -0.75 -10.66 -0.52
N ILE A 136 -1.29 -10.79 -1.74
CA ILE A 136 -2.74 -10.88 -1.96
C ILE A 136 -3.31 -12.10 -1.22
N GLY A 137 -2.67 -13.27 -1.33
CA GLY A 137 -3.11 -14.47 -0.65
C GLY A 137 -2.98 -14.40 0.88
N GLU A 138 -2.04 -13.63 1.41
CA GLU A 138 -1.94 -13.42 2.86
C GLU A 138 -3.04 -12.49 3.37
N LEU A 139 -3.34 -11.40 2.63
CA LEU A 139 -4.46 -10.51 2.95
C LEU A 139 -5.80 -11.27 2.91
N ASP A 140 -6.02 -12.08 1.88
CA ASP A 140 -7.21 -12.93 1.76
C ASP A 140 -7.35 -13.91 2.93
N LYS A 141 -6.27 -14.58 3.32
CA LYS A 141 -6.29 -15.46 4.49
C LYS A 141 -6.64 -14.74 5.79
N ILE A 142 -6.07 -13.54 6.00
CA ILE A 142 -6.38 -12.74 7.18
C ILE A 142 -7.87 -12.38 7.18
N SER A 143 -8.44 -11.95 6.04
CA SER A 143 -9.84 -11.56 5.93
C SER A 143 -10.82 -12.71 6.23
N GLN A 144 -10.39 -13.97 6.07
CA GLN A 144 -11.21 -15.15 6.35
C GLN A 144 -11.13 -15.63 7.80
N MET A 145 -10.27 -15.02 8.64
CA MET A 145 -10.17 -15.37 10.05
C MET A 145 -11.21 -14.61 10.88
N GLU A 146 -11.95 -15.31 11.74
CA GLU A 146 -12.99 -14.72 12.58
C GLU A 146 -12.48 -13.55 13.45
N ASP A 147 -11.26 -13.67 13.97
CA ASP A 147 -10.62 -12.64 14.79
C ASP A 147 -10.35 -11.33 14.05
N TYR A 148 -10.35 -11.35 12.71
CA TYR A 148 -10.08 -10.22 11.83
C TYR A 148 -11.28 -9.87 10.94
N SER A 149 -12.50 -10.23 11.37
CA SER A 149 -13.74 -10.00 10.60
C SER A 149 -14.00 -8.53 10.25
N ASP A 150 -13.47 -7.59 11.03
CA ASP A 150 -13.44 -6.17 10.75
C ASP A 150 -11.99 -5.74 10.41
N LEU A 151 -11.62 -5.81 9.14
CA LEU A 151 -10.27 -5.44 8.68
C LEU A 151 -9.94 -3.97 8.95
N LEU A 152 -10.96 -3.10 9.00
CA LEU A 152 -10.76 -1.67 9.25
C LEU A 152 -10.36 -1.36 10.70
N ALA A 153 -10.57 -2.30 11.62
CA ALA A 153 -10.15 -2.15 13.02
C ALA A 153 -8.65 -2.42 13.24
N TRP A 154 -7.95 -2.97 12.24
CA TRP A 154 -6.56 -3.39 12.35
C TRP A 154 -5.62 -2.51 11.53
N ASP A 155 -4.36 -2.49 11.96
CA ASP A 155 -3.26 -2.03 11.12
C ASP A 155 -2.59 -3.24 10.45
N PHE A 156 -1.94 -2.99 9.35
CA PHE A 156 -1.16 -3.99 8.62
C PHE A 156 0.30 -3.59 8.58
N VAL A 157 1.18 -4.55 8.72
CA VAL A 157 2.62 -4.36 8.52
C VAL A 157 3.07 -5.25 7.38
N LEU A 158 3.47 -4.60 6.29
CA LEU A 158 4.11 -5.25 5.16
C LEU A 158 5.62 -5.14 5.34
N SER A 159 6.32 -6.25 5.21
CA SER A 159 7.78 -6.31 5.27
C SER A 159 8.33 -6.98 4.01
N ARG A 160 9.52 -6.57 3.60
CA ARG A 160 10.26 -7.17 2.50
C ARG A 160 11.63 -7.63 2.98
N ASP A 161 11.99 -8.86 2.65
CA ASP A 161 13.28 -9.46 2.91
C ASP A 161 13.93 -9.99 1.65
N GLY A 162 15.26 -10.03 1.62
CA GLY A 162 16.03 -10.56 0.50
C GLY A 162 16.06 -9.65 -0.71
N ALA A 163 16.69 -10.12 -1.76
CA ALA A 163 16.89 -9.41 -3.02
C ALA A 163 16.69 -10.33 -4.23
N ALA A 164 16.33 -9.76 -5.36
CA ALA A 164 16.14 -10.43 -6.64
C ALA A 164 15.20 -11.66 -6.52
N LYS A 165 15.70 -12.86 -6.85
CA LYS A 165 14.91 -14.11 -6.79
C LYS A 165 14.62 -14.61 -5.37
N LEU A 166 15.33 -14.10 -4.35
CA LEU A 166 15.18 -14.46 -2.95
C LEU A 166 14.28 -13.48 -2.18
N THR A 167 13.68 -12.54 -2.88
CA THR A 167 12.74 -11.59 -2.27
C THR A 167 11.55 -12.32 -1.68
N LYS A 168 11.29 -12.05 -0.39
CA LYS A 168 10.12 -12.53 0.35
C LYS A 168 9.36 -11.34 0.90
N TYR A 169 8.05 -11.43 0.84
CA TYR A 169 7.14 -10.48 1.47
C TYR A 169 6.41 -11.17 2.62
N SER A 170 6.16 -10.42 3.68
CA SER A 170 5.34 -10.85 4.80
C SER A 170 4.33 -9.75 5.11
N LEU A 171 3.06 -10.10 5.16
CA LEU A 171 1.97 -9.21 5.57
C LEU A 171 1.37 -9.77 6.85
N ARG A 172 1.15 -8.92 7.85
CA ARG A 172 0.52 -9.32 9.10
C ARG A 172 -0.40 -8.24 9.62
N ALA A 173 -1.53 -8.63 10.18
CA ALA A 173 -2.38 -7.74 10.95
C ALA A 173 -1.77 -7.52 12.36
N VAL A 174 -1.87 -6.29 12.85
CA VAL A 174 -1.43 -5.90 14.19
C VAL A 174 -2.50 -4.99 14.81
N PRO A 175 -2.61 -4.92 16.14
CA PRO A 175 -3.57 -4.02 16.78
C PRO A 175 -3.39 -2.58 16.29
N ARG A 176 -4.52 -1.88 16.07
CA ARG A 176 -4.53 -0.47 15.68
C ARG A 176 -3.70 0.36 16.65
N LYS A 177 -2.89 1.28 16.11
CA LYS A 177 -2.13 2.23 16.91
C LYS A 177 -3.09 3.12 17.71
N LYS A 178 -2.93 3.15 19.03
CA LYS A 178 -3.83 3.86 19.93
C LYS A 178 -3.91 5.36 19.58
N GLY A 179 -5.12 5.89 19.59
CA GLY A 179 -5.38 7.31 19.39
C GLY A 179 -5.31 7.79 17.94
N THR A 180 -5.20 6.88 16.95
CA THR A 180 -5.10 7.28 15.53
C THR A 180 -6.43 7.26 14.78
N ASN A 181 -7.51 6.64 15.30
CA ASN A 181 -8.76 6.49 14.55
C ASN A 181 -9.32 7.83 14.05
N ALA A 182 -9.44 8.82 14.93
CA ALA A 182 -9.98 10.14 14.55
C ALA A 182 -9.12 10.82 13.47
N LEU A 183 -7.80 10.68 13.54
CA LEU A 183 -6.89 11.21 12.52
C LEU A 183 -7.09 10.49 11.19
N ILE A 184 -7.16 9.16 11.20
CA ILE A 184 -7.37 8.33 10.01
C ILE A 184 -8.67 8.71 9.31
N GLU A 185 -9.77 8.79 10.07
CA GLU A 185 -11.09 9.17 9.56
C GLU A 185 -11.09 10.59 8.97
N ALA A 186 -10.53 11.56 9.70
CA ALA A 186 -10.47 12.95 9.24
C ALA A 186 -9.62 13.09 7.96
N THR A 187 -8.44 12.45 7.91
CA THR A 187 -7.56 12.51 6.75
C THR A 187 -8.19 11.85 5.52
N TYR A 188 -8.90 10.74 5.71
CA TYR A 188 -9.59 10.09 4.59
C TYR A 188 -10.80 10.88 4.11
N GLN A 189 -11.57 11.47 5.03
CA GLN A 189 -12.68 12.33 4.66
C GLN A 189 -12.22 13.56 3.88
N GLU A 190 -11.13 14.20 4.30
CA GLU A 190 -10.52 15.32 3.59
C GLU A 190 -10.12 14.93 2.16
N GLN A 191 -9.51 13.74 1.96
CA GLN A 191 -9.15 13.27 0.62
C GLN A 191 -10.38 13.02 -0.25
N LYS A 192 -11.47 12.47 0.32
CA LYS A 192 -12.74 12.30 -0.42
C LYS A 192 -13.36 13.64 -0.80
N ASP A 193 -13.35 14.60 0.10
CA ASP A 193 -13.88 15.95 -0.15
C ASP A 193 -13.06 16.67 -1.24
N ASN A 194 -11.77 16.37 -1.35
CA ASN A 194 -10.88 16.83 -2.42
C ASN A 194 -11.01 16.05 -3.73
N GLY A 195 -11.97 15.09 -3.80
CA GLY A 195 -12.30 14.37 -5.04
C GLY A 195 -11.55 13.06 -5.23
N PHE A 196 -10.91 12.49 -4.19
CA PHE A 196 -10.27 11.19 -4.30
C PHE A 196 -11.22 10.11 -4.82
N ASP A 197 -10.85 9.45 -5.91
CA ASP A 197 -11.55 8.30 -6.50
C ASP A 197 -10.56 7.23 -6.97
N ILE A 198 -10.50 6.12 -6.25
CA ILE A 198 -9.62 5.00 -6.61
C ILE A 198 -9.94 4.39 -7.98
N LYS A 199 -11.19 4.54 -8.46
CA LYS A 199 -11.62 3.99 -9.75
C LYS A 199 -10.95 4.67 -10.95
N GLU A 200 -10.38 5.86 -10.76
CA GLU A 200 -9.58 6.52 -11.79
C GLU A 200 -8.37 5.68 -12.22
N LEU A 201 -7.89 4.76 -11.36
CA LEU A 201 -6.85 3.81 -11.74
C LEU A 201 -7.23 2.96 -12.96
N MET A 202 -8.51 2.61 -13.11
CA MET A 202 -8.99 1.80 -14.24
C MET A 202 -8.95 2.56 -15.55
N LYS A 203 -9.02 3.88 -15.48
CA LYS A 203 -8.97 4.78 -16.66
C LYS A 203 -7.55 5.28 -16.96
N GLY A 204 -6.55 4.85 -16.16
CA GLY A 204 -5.19 5.39 -16.24
C GLY A 204 -5.04 6.82 -15.71
N GLY A 205 -6.08 7.33 -15.02
CA GLY A 205 -6.11 8.65 -14.39
C GLY A 205 -5.41 8.68 -13.03
N ASN A 206 -5.38 9.86 -12.42
CA ASN A 206 -4.81 10.09 -11.10
C ASN A 206 -5.92 10.06 -10.03
N PRO A 207 -5.96 9.07 -9.11
CA PRO A 207 -6.97 9.00 -8.07
C PRO A 207 -7.02 10.19 -7.11
N PHE A 208 -5.91 10.92 -6.98
CA PHE A 208 -5.81 12.07 -6.08
C PHE A 208 -6.19 13.41 -6.73
N SER A 209 -6.33 13.44 -8.05
CA SER A 209 -6.71 14.60 -8.84
C SER A 209 -7.56 14.16 -10.03
N PRO A 210 -8.79 13.65 -9.78
CA PRO A 210 -9.64 13.17 -10.85
C PRO A 210 -10.04 14.34 -11.77
N GLY A 211 -9.77 14.18 -13.08
CA GLY A 211 -10.12 15.16 -14.10
C GLY A 211 -9.00 16.08 -14.57
N GLU A 212 -7.75 15.86 -14.12
CA GLU A 212 -6.54 16.47 -14.70
C GLU A 212 -5.88 15.55 -15.74
#